data_b6772b5e1a1fe89e0e5a6e6cbdc64123
#
_entry.id   b6772b5e1a1fe89e0e5a6e6cbdc64123
#
_cell.length_a   1.000
_cell.length_b   1.000
_cell.length_c   1.000
_cell.angle_alpha   90.00
_cell.angle_beta   90.00
_cell.angle_gamma   90.00
#
_symmetry.space_group_name_H-M   'P 1'
#
loop_
_entity.id
_entity.type
_entity.pdbx_description
1 polymer ?
#
loop_
_entity_poly.entity_id
_entity_poly.type
_entity_poly.pdbx_seq_one_letter_code
_entity_poly.pdbx_strand_id
1 'polypeptide(L)'
;HNLVVCTLCSCYTRAVLGYPPFWYKSAAYRARAVRDPRTMLAEEWQTVIPAEVKLRVVDSTADYRWMVLPLRPAGTDGWSEDRLAAIVREGDMIGVTIPTV
;
A
#
# COMPACT_ATOMS: atom_id res chain seq x y z
N HIS A 1 7.57 -0.44 7.12
CA HIS A 1 6.38 -0.27 6.28
C HIS A 1 6.78 -0.23 4.81
N ASN A 2 6.06 -0.94 3.97
CA ASN A 2 6.34 -1.01 2.55
C ASN A 2 5.27 -0.27 1.74
N LEU A 3 5.71 0.42 0.69
CA LEU A 3 4.84 1.14 -0.22
C LEU A 3 5.14 0.68 -1.66
N VAL A 4 4.09 0.32 -2.40
CA VAL A 4 4.22 -0.17 -3.78
C VAL A 4 3.97 0.97 -4.77
N VAL A 5 4.81 1.06 -5.78
CA VAL A 5 4.66 2.02 -6.88
C VAL A 5 5.14 1.35 -8.18
N CYS A 6 4.75 1.88 -9.32
CA CYS A 6 5.40 1.60 -10.60
C CYS A 6 5.84 2.93 -11.22
N THR A 7 7.14 3.17 -11.28
CA THR A 7 7.67 4.45 -11.76
C THR A 7 7.71 4.56 -13.28
N LEU A 8 7.70 3.42 -13.98
CA LEU A 8 7.82 3.40 -15.43
C LEU A 8 6.48 3.39 -16.16
N CYS A 9 5.52 2.67 -15.63
CA CYS A 9 4.22 2.52 -16.29
C CYS A 9 3.10 2.39 -15.24
N SER A 10 2.38 1.27 -15.23
CA SER A 10 1.32 1.03 -14.27
C SER A 10 1.26 -0.43 -13.84
N CYS A 11 2.43 -1.06 -13.69
CA CYS A 11 2.50 -2.45 -13.30
C CYS A 11 1.91 -2.66 -11.91
N TYR A 12 0.99 -3.59 -11.81
CA TYR A 12 0.19 -3.83 -10.62
C TYR A 12 -0.09 -5.32 -10.49
N THR A 13 -0.31 -5.81 -9.28
CA THR A 13 -0.57 -7.23 -9.02
C THR A 13 -2.04 -7.55 -9.34
N ARG A 14 -2.43 -7.43 -10.61
CA ARG A 14 -3.82 -7.54 -11.07
C ARG A 14 -4.43 -8.91 -10.85
N ALA A 15 -3.64 -9.96 -10.91
CA ALA A 15 -4.14 -11.33 -10.72
C ALA A 15 -4.75 -11.52 -9.33
N VAL A 16 -4.28 -10.78 -8.35
CA VAL A 16 -4.76 -10.87 -6.96
C VAL A 16 -5.65 -9.69 -6.60
N LEU A 17 -5.27 -8.48 -6.97
CA LEU A 17 -5.92 -7.24 -6.52
C LEU A 17 -6.93 -6.67 -7.52
N GLY A 18 -6.97 -7.18 -8.74
CA GLY A 18 -7.83 -6.65 -9.79
C GLY A 18 -7.23 -5.41 -10.45
N TYR A 19 -8.09 -4.51 -10.93
CA TYR A 19 -7.62 -3.29 -11.59
C TYR A 19 -7.03 -2.31 -10.57
N PRO A 20 -5.93 -1.60 -10.92
CA PRO A 20 -5.37 -0.62 -10.00
C PRO A 20 -6.33 0.57 -9.81
N PRO A 21 -6.25 1.23 -8.64
CA PRO A 21 -6.97 2.49 -8.46
C PRO A 21 -6.50 3.52 -9.49
N PHE A 22 -7.40 4.45 -9.85
CA PHE A 22 -7.07 5.44 -10.88
C PHE A 22 -5.84 6.30 -10.53
N TRP A 23 -5.65 6.62 -9.26
CA TRP A 23 -4.52 7.44 -8.81
C TRP A 23 -3.18 6.71 -8.88
N TYR A 24 -3.18 5.38 -8.90
CA TYR A 24 -1.95 4.58 -8.94
C TYR A 24 -1.12 4.86 -10.18
N LYS A 25 -1.78 5.13 -11.31
CA LYS A 25 -1.13 5.42 -12.58
C LYS A 25 -0.72 6.88 -12.73
N SER A 26 -1.19 7.77 -11.86
CA SER A 26 -0.95 9.19 -12.01
C SER A 26 0.53 9.53 -11.89
N ALA A 27 0.97 10.53 -12.66
CA ALA A 27 2.34 11.01 -12.57
C ALA A 27 2.64 11.59 -11.18
N ALA A 28 1.64 12.20 -10.56
CA ALA A 28 1.77 12.78 -9.22
C ALA A 28 2.07 11.70 -8.18
N TYR A 29 1.33 10.60 -8.18
CA TYR A 29 1.58 9.50 -7.23
C TYR A 29 2.96 8.88 -7.48
N ARG A 30 3.27 8.55 -8.73
CA ARG A 30 4.53 7.88 -9.08
C ARG A 30 5.75 8.70 -8.70
N ALA A 31 5.69 10.01 -8.93
CA ALA A 31 6.80 10.90 -8.56
C ALA A 31 6.90 11.09 -7.05
N ARG A 32 5.78 11.34 -6.39
CA ARG A 32 5.77 11.65 -4.98
C ARG A 32 6.07 10.44 -4.09
N ALA A 33 5.64 9.24 -4.50
CA ALA A 33 5.91 8.00 -3.79
C ALA A 33 7.41 7.73 -3.65
N VAL A 34 8.18 8.12 -4.66
CA VAL A 34 9.64 7.92 -4.64
C VAL A 34 10.34 9.08 -3.92
N ARG A 35 9.88 10.31 -4.16
CA ARG A 35 10.57 11.50 -3.65
C ARG A 35 10.25 11.83 -2.20
N ASP A 36 8.97 11.71 -1.82
CA ASP A 36 8.51 12.15 -0.51
C ASP A 36 7.34 11.28 -0.01
N PRO A 37 7.57 9.97 0.16
CA PRO A 37 6.48 9.04 0.46
C PRO A 37 5.83 9.29 1.82
N ARG A 38 6.62 9.61 2.82
CA ARG A 38 6.12 9.78 4.20
C ARG A 38 5.12 10.92 4.31
N THR A 39 5.45 12.07 3.71
CA THR A 39 4.57 13.24 3.69
C THR A 39 3.34 12.99 2.83
N MET A 40 3.53 12.33 1.68
CA MET A 40 2.42 11.98 0.79
C MET A 40 1.39 11.12 1.52
N LEU A 41 1.83 10.09 2.23
CA LEU A 41 0.91 9.20 2.97
C LEU A 41 0.13 9.96 4.04
N ALA A 42 0.79 10.87 4.75
CA ALA A 42 0.13 11.66 5.78
C ALA A 42 -0.90 12.62 5.20
N GLU A 43 -0.58 13.28 4.09
CA GLU A 43 -1.46 14.29 3.47
C GLU A 43 -2.61 13.67 2.68
N GLU A 44 -2.33 12.65 1.86
CA GLU A 44 -3.32 12.10 0.93
C GLU A 44 -4.22 11.03 1.59
N TRP A 45 -3.69 10.25 2.51
CA TRP A 45 -4.41 9.13 3.13
C TRP A 45 -4.50 9.21 4.63
N GLN A 46 -3.98 10.27 5.25
CA GLN A 46 -3.93 10.43 6.70
C GLN A 46 -3.21 9.25 7.36
N THR A 47 -2.26 8.65 6.65
CA THR A 47 -1.46 7.53 7.15
C THR A 47 -0.14 8.08 7.66
N VAL A 48 0.00 8.17 8.98
CA VAL A 48 1.20 8.68 9.63
C VAL A 48 2.10 7.50 10.00
N ILE A 49 3.27 7.44 9.37
CA ILE A 49 4.28 6.42 9.69
C ILE A 49 5.24 7.03 10.69
N PRO A 50 5.38 6.44 11.90
CA PRO A 50 6.30 6.97 12.90
C PRO A 50 7.72 7.10 12.38
N ALA A 51 8.45 8.11 12.85
CA ALA A 51 9.81 8.41 12.38
C ALA A 51 10.77 7.23 12.58
N GLU A 52 10.56 6.44 13.63
CA GLU A 52 11.39 5.26 13.94
C GLU A 52 11.09 4.06 13.06
N VAL A 53 9.95 4.06 12.35
CA VAL A 53 9.58 2.99 11.42
C VAL A 53 10.19 3.28 10.06
N LYS A 54 10.94 2.31 9.53
CA LYS A 54 11.54 2.43 8.21
C LYS A 54 10.47 2.34 7.14
N LEU A 55 10.46 3.30 6.22
CA LEU A 55 9.55 3.30 5.07
C LEU A 55 10.34 2.89 3.82
N ARG A 56 9.93 1.78 3.22
CA ARG A 56 10.58 1.22 2.03
C ARG A 56 9.62 1.29 0.85
N VAL A 57 10.10 1.86 -0.25
CA VAL A 57 9.33 1.94 -1.49
C VAL A 57 9.81 0.84 -2.42
N VAL A 58 8.87 0.01 -2.91
CA VAL A 58 9.17 -1.07 -3.83
C VAL A 58 8.53 -0.76 -5.19
N ASP A 59 9.31 -0.93 -6.25
CA ASP A 59 8.93 -0.55 -7.60
C ASP A 59 8.50 -1.80 -8.38
N SER A 60 7.22 -1.89 -8.70
CA SER A 60 6.69 -2.96 -9.54
C SER A 60 7.14 -2.78 -10.97
N THR A 61 7.50 -3.88 -11.62
CA THR A 61 7.91 -3.91 -13.02
C THR A 61 7.11 -4.98 -13.76
N ALA A 62 7.34 -5.10 -15.06
CA ALA A 62 6.71 -6.15 -15.86
C ALA A 62 7.10 -7.55 -15.35
N ASP A 63 8.31 -7.69 -14.82
CA ASP A 63 8.82 -8.99 -14.34
C ASP A 63 8.49 -9.25 -12.88
N TYR A 64 8.45 -8.21 -12.04
CA TYR A 64 8.22 -8.33 -10.61
C TYR A 64 7.15 -7.35 -10.17
N ARG A 65 6.02 -7.88 -9.73
CA ARG A 65 4.91 -7.07 -9.22
C ARG A 65 4.76 -7.31 -7.73
N TRP A 66 4.77 -6.23 -6.98
CA TRP A 66 4.78 -6.26 -5.53
C TRP A 66 3.39 -6.07 -4.95
N MET A 67 3.18 -6.66 -3.81
CA MET A 67 1.98 -6.49 -3.01
C MET A 67 2.38 -6.51 -1.54
N VAL A 68 1.81 -5.64 -0.74
CA VAL A 68 2.06 -5.62 0.70
C VAL A 68 1.16 -6.66 1.38
N LEU A 69 1.76 -7.44 2.26
CA LEU A 69 1.01 -8.27 3.21
C LEU A 69 0.91 -7.48 4.50
N PRO A 70 -0.24 -6.86 4.81
CA PRO A 70 -0.34 -6.01 5.99
C PRO A 70 -0.22 -6.82 7.27
N LEU A 71 0.37 -6.18 8.29
CA LEU A 71 0.43 -6.78 9.60
C LEU A 71 -0.97 -6.88 10.21
N ARG A 72 -1.17 -7.91 10.99
CA ARG A 72 -2.42 -8.12 11.71
C ARG A 72 -2.61 -6.99 12.74
N PRO A 73 -3.74 -6.26 12.68
CA PRO A 73 -3.98 -5.18 13.63
C PRO A 73 -4.10 -5.68 15.07
N ALA A 74 -3.71 -4.86 16.03
CA ALA A 74 -3.92 -5.15 17.44
C ALA A 74 -5.42 -5.29 17.73
N GLY A 75 -5.76 -6.17 18.64
CA GLY A 75 -7.16 -6.40 19.03
C GLY A 75 -7.91 -7.37 18.13
N THR A 76 -7.23 -8.07 17.24
CA THR A 76 -7.86 -9.04 16.33
C THR A 76 -7.58 -10.49 16.72
N ASP A 77 -7.08 -10.73 17.92
CA ASP A 77 -6.78 -12.08 18.39
C ASP A 77 -8.05 -12.93 18.38
N GLY A 78 -7.94 -14.12 17.81
CA GLY A 78 -9.07 -15.02 17.73
C GLY A 78 -10.09 -14.71 16.63
N TRP A 79 -9.86 -13.68 15.81
CA TRP A 79 -10.74 -13.37 14.67
C TRP A 79 -10.62 -14.43 13.59
N SER A 80 -11.76 -14.77 12.96
CA SER A 80 -11.78 -15.66 11.81
C SER A 80 -11.12 -15.01 10.58
N GLU A 81 -10.74 -15.84 9.60
CA GLU A 81 -10.21 -15.34 8.34
C GLU A 81 -11.19 -14.42 7.62
N ASP A 82 -12.48 -14.78 7.62
CA ASP A 82 -13.53 -13.97 6.99
C ASP A 82 -13.62 -12.59 7.63
N ARG A 83 -13.56 -12.53 8.95
CA ARG A 83 -13.63 -11.29 9.68
C ARG A 83 -12.40 -10.42 9.45
N LEU A 84 -11.21 -11.03 9.39
CA LEU A 84 -9.98 -10.31 9.07
C LEU A 84 -9.99 -9.79 7.63
N ALA A 85 -10.47 -10.60 6.68
CA ALA A 85 -10.56 -10.19 5.29
C ALA A 85 -11.48 -8.97 5.10
N ALA A 86 -12.50 -8.83 5.93
CA ALA A 86 -13.45 -7.73 5.84
C ALA A 86 -12.83 -6.36 6.17
N ILE A 87 -11.73 -6.32 6.92
CA ILE A 87 -11.06 -5.06 7.29
C ILE A 87 -9.86 -4.72 6.40
N VAL A 88 -9.46 -5.64 5.51
CA VAL A 88 -8.33 -5.39 4.60
C VAL A 88 -8.86 -4.73 3.33
N ARG A 89 -8.28 -3.59 2.99
CA ARG A 89 -8.64 -2.81 1.80
C ARG A 89 -7.53 -2.88 0.78
N GLU A 90 -7.83 -2.52 -0.47
CA GLU A 90 -6.84 -2.49 -1.54
C GLU A 90 -5.65 -1.58 -1.20
N GLY A 91 -5.91 -0.42 -0.62
CA GLY A 91 -4.87 0.50 -0.19
C GLY A 91 -3.91 -0.09 0.83
N ASP A 92 -4.40 -1.01 1.68
CA ASP A 92 -3.56 -1.70 2.66
C ASP A 92 -2.54 -2.61 1.96
N MET A 93 -2.90 -3.16 0.81
CA MET A 93 -2.03 -4.04 0.02
C MET A 93 -1.11 -3.29 -0.94
N ILE A 94 -1.36 -2.00 -1.15
CA ILE A 94 -0.44 -1.10 -1.86
C ILE A 94 0.50 -0.43 -0.85
N GLY A 95 0.06 -0.26 0.38
CA GLY A 95 0.84 0.35 1.46
C GLY A 95 0.49 1.80 1.73
N VAL A 96 -0.54 2.36 1.08
CA VAL A 96 -0.96 3.75 1.32
C VAL A 96 -1.82 3.88 2.58
N THR A 97 -2.41 2.77 3.04
CA THR A 97 -3.17 2.73 4.28
C THR A 97 -2.75 1.53 5.12
N ILE A 98 -3.19 1.51 6.37
CA ILE A 98 -2.94 0.42 7.32
C ILE A 98 -4.31 -0.12 7.75
N PRO A 99 -4.49 -1.46 7.81
CA PRO A 99 -5.77 -2.02 8.26
C PRO A 99 -6.12 -1.54 9.66
N THR A 100 -7.39 -1.21 9.87
CA THR A 100 -7.89 -0.78 11.18
C THR A 100 -9.13 -1.58 11.54
N VAL A 101 -9.29 -1.83 12.83
CA VAL A 101 -10.47 -2.52 13.38
C VAL A 101 -11.68 -1.61 13.43
#